data_6a3fb93e28428511df145914ea772499
#
_entry.id   6a3fb93e28428511df145914ea772499
#
_cell.length_a   1.000
_cell.length_b   1.000
_cell.length_c   1.000
_cell.angle_alpha   90.00
_cell.angle_beta   90.00
_cell.angle_gamma   90.00
#
_symmetry.space_group_name_H-M   'P 1'
#
loop_
_entity.id
_entity.type
_entity.pdbx_description
1 polymer ?
#
loop_
_entity_poly.entity_id
_entity_poly.type
_entity_poly.pdbx_seq_one_letter_code
_entity_poly.pdbx_strand_id
1 'polypeptide(L)'
;MAPRGLTAVAAPSGAAGPRPAILVLPGGGYARQADHEAEPVAEWLAALGIHAFVLRYRVAPDRHPAPLEDAKEAMLHIRNGEHGLPVDAERVGVLGFSAGGHLAATLCTAAATGKPDLDNPAAVPDLSVLCYPVASLTHEAHQGSVANLLGDAPPSALLTALSAELNVTPRTPPAFIWHTADDEAVPVSNSLNYARALIAAGVPAELHVFPEGRHGLGLAAGEPGPGQWTSLCAAWLQRAGWAGSPTGTAAGN
;
A
#
# COMPACT_ATOMS: atom_id res chain seq x y z
N MET A 1 -20.78 8.42 6.76
CA MET A 1 -20.15 8.28 8.10
C MET A 1 -18.71 7.81 7.87
N ALA A 2 -17.73 8.37 8.58
CA ALA A 2 -16.33 7.96 8.38
C ALA A 2 -16.14 6.45 8.65
N PRO A 3 -15.36 5.74 7.81
CA PRO A 3 -15.01 4.35 8.06
C PRO A 3 -14.31 4.18 9.42
N ARG A 4 -14.59 3.04 10.06
CA ARG A 4 -13.96 2.73 11.35
C ARG A 4 -12.44 2.69 11.22
N GLY A 5 -11.73 3.34 12.13
CA GLY A 5 -10.27 3.30 12.19
C GLY A 5 -9.55 4.11 11.11
N LEU A 6 -10.26 4.95 10.36
CA LEU A 6 -9.65 5.84 9.38
C LEU A 6 -9.28 7.18 10.03
N THR A 7 -8.02 7.57 9.91
CA THR A 7 -7.48 8.85 10.40
C THR A 7 -6.83 9.61 9.25
N ALA A 8 -7.14 10.89 9.10
CA ALA A 8 -6.57 11.73 8.05
C ALA A 8 -5.40 12.56 8.56
N VAL A 9 -4.34 12.65 7.76
CA VAL A 9 -3.19 13.56 7.94
C VAL A 9 -3.15 14.49 6.73
N ALA A 10 -3.45 15.76 6.97
CA ALA A 10 -3.52 16.75 5.90
C ALA A 10 -2.13 17.17 5.45
N ALA A 11 -1.90 17.28 4.15
CA ALA A 11 -0.73 17.95 3.62
C ALA A 11 -0.75 19.44 4.02
N PRO A 12 0.42 20.07 4.25
CA PRO A 12 0.50 21.49 4.64
C PRO A 12 -0.25 22.40 3.66
N SER A 13 -0.93 23.42 4.19
CA SER A 13 -1.60 24.44 3.38
C SER A 13 -0.57 25.24 2.56
N GLY A 14 -0.85 25.53 1.30
CA GLY A 14 0.06 26.37 0.47
C GLY A 14 -0.12 26.24 -1.03
N ALA A 15 -0.56 25.14 -1.57
CA ALA A 15 -0.95 25.03 -2.98
C ALA A 15 -2.48 25.14 -3.12
N ALA A 16 -2.93 25.92 -4.09
CA ALA A 16 -4.36 26.03 -4.40
C ALA A 16 -4.84 24.76 -5.13
N GLY A 17 -6.04 24.26 -4.75
CA GLY A 17 -6.72 23.17 -5.44
C GLY A 17 -6.62 21.79 -4.78
N PRO A 18 -7.33 20.79 -5.34
CA PRO A 18 -7.33 19.42 -4.86
C PRO A 18 -5.96 18.75 -5.00
N ARG A 19 -5.60 17.90 -4.04
CA ARG A 19 -4.32 17.20 -3.98
C ARG A 19 -4.52 15.69 -4.06
N PRO A 20 -3.49 14.94 -4.51
CA PRO A 20 -3.50 13.49 -4.41
C PRO A 20 -3.66 13.05 -2.95
N ALA A 21 -4.20 11.85 -2.78
CA ALA A 21 -4.31 11.20 -1.48
C ALA A 21 -3.76 9.78 -1.53
N ILE A 22 -3.19 9.30 -0.43
CA ILE A 22 -2.70 7.92 -0.28
C ILE A 22 -3.29 7.31 0.99
N LEU A 23 -3.93 6.14 0.84
CA LEU A 23 -4.36 5.29 1.93
C LEU A 23 -3.17 4.47 2.42
N VAL A 24 -2.81 4.60 3.71
CA VAL A 24 -1.71 3.89 4.36
C VAL A 24 -2.25 2.69 5.12
N LEU A 25 -1.72 1.51 4.81
CA LEU A 25 -2.08 0.22 5.38
C LEU A 25 -0.87 -0.39 6.12
N PRO A 26 -0.80 -0.25 7.46
CA PRO A 26 0.29 -0.81 8.25
C PRO A 26 0.36 -2.33 8.20
N GLY A 27 1.54 -2.91 8.37
CA GLY A 27 1.74 -4.33 8.51
C GLY A 27 1.39 -4.87 9.91
N GLY A 28 1.76 -6.13 10.14
CA GLY A 28 1.54 -6.82 11.41
C GLY A 28 0.89 -8.19 11.29
N GLY A 29 1.01 -8.83 10.11
CA GLY A 29 0.63 -10.22 9.87
C GLY A 29 -0.87 -10.52 10.00
N TYR A 30 -1.73 -9.53 9.84
CA TYR A 30 -3.17 -9.61 10.12
C TYR A 30 -3.52 -10.00 11.56
N ALA A 31 -2.56 -9.95 12.50
CA ALA A 31 -2.78 -10.18 13.93
C ALA A 31 -2.83 -8.88 14.73
N ARG A 32 -2.13 -7.86 14.24
CA ARG A 32 -1.99 -6.54 14.84
C ARG A 32 -1.65 -5.52 13.77
N GLN A 33 -1.35 -4.29 14.17
CA GLN A 33 -0.87 -3.25 13.25
C GLN A 33 0.37 -2.57 13.85
N ALA A 34 1.34 -2.27 13.00
CA ALA A 34 2.62 -1.69 13.37
C ALA A 34 2.52 -0.16 13.36
N ASP A 35 2.64 0.49 14.52
CA ASP A 35 2.47 1.95 14.63
C ASP A 35 3.52 2.75 13.86
N HIS A 36 4.75 2.24 13.75
CA HIS A 36 5.82 2.89 12.99
C HIS A 36 5.62 2.87 11.45
N GLU A 37 4.67 2.06 10.97
CA GLU A 37 4.26 1.97 9.56
C GLU A 37 2.94 2.73 9.29
N ALA A 38 2.46 3.48 10.26
CA ALA A 38 1.19 4.20 10.23
C ALA A 38 1.38 5.72 10.17
N GLU A 39 1.16 6.42 11.28
CA GLU A 39 1.22 7.87 11.36
C GLU A 39 2.56 8.47 10.88
N PRO A 40 3.75 7.92 11.22
CA PRO A 40 5.01 8.45 10.68
C PRO A 40 5.10 8.44 9.16
N VAL A 41 4.51 7.42 8.52
CA VAL A 41 4.45 7.32 7.06
C VAL A 41 3.47 8.34 6.47
N ALA A 42 2.33 8.53 7.13
CA ALA A 42 1.36 9.54 6.73
C ALA A 42 1.94 10.97 6.84
N GLU A 43 2.72 11.25 7.86
CA GLU A 43 3.42 12.52 8.03
C GLU A 43 4.48 12.73 6.94
N TRP A 44 5.23 11.68 6.57
CA TRP A 44 6.17 11.73 5.45
C TRP A 44 5.46 12.03 4.12
N LEU A 45 4.33 11.38 3.82
CA LEU A 45 3.53 11.67 2.62
C LEU A 45 2.98 13.11 2.65
N ALA A 46 2.50 13.57 3.80
CA ALA A 46 2.01 14.92 3.97
C ALA A 46 3.10 15.96 3.67
N ALA A 47 4.34 15.72 4.11
CA ALA A 47 5.49 16.58 3.79
C ALA A 47 5.79 16.66 2.28
N LEU A 48 5.42 15.62 1.50
CA LEU A 48 5.52 15.62 0.03
C LEU A 48 4.33 16.36 -0.65
N GLY A 49 3.37 16.87 0.12
CA GLY A 49 2.20 17.57 -0.39
C GLY A 49 1.03 16.65 -0.75
N ILE A 50 1.04 15.41 -0.29
CA ILE A 50 0.01 14.39 -0.53
C ILE A 50 -0.83 14.24 0.73
N HIS A 51 -2.16 14.29 0.65
CA HIS A 51 -3.00 13.92 1.79
C HIS A 51 -2.83 12.44 2.10
N ALA A 52 -2.71 12.10 3.38
CA ALA A 52 -2.57 10.71 3.78
C ALA A 52 -3.71 10.29 4.71
N PHE A 53 -4.14 9.05 4.58
CA PHE A 53 -5.18 8.46 5.41
C PHE A 53 -4.66 7.14 5.96
N VAL A 54 -4.54 7.03 7.26
CA VAL A 54 -4.14 5.77 7.93
C VAL A 54 -5.38 4.97 8.25
N LEU A 55 -5.43 3.72 7.79
CA LEU A 55 -6.51 2.81 8.11
C LEU A 55 -6.06 1.75 9.11
N ARG A 56 -6.70 1.74 10.28
CA ARG A 56 -6.62 0.64 11.25
C ARG A 56 -7.68 -0.41 10.90
N TYR A 57 -7.41 -1.17 9.80
CA TYR A 57 -8.31 -2.19 9.29
C TYR A 57 -8.49 -3.35 10.28
N ARG A 58 -9.59 -4.09 10.19
CA ARG A 58 -9.86 -5.27 11.03
C ARG A 58 -8.78 -6.33 10.83
N VAL A 59 -8.34 -6.92 11.93
CA VAL A 59 -7.36 -8.02 12.00
C VAL A 59 -7.94 -9.16 12.80
N ALA A 60 -7.24 -10.28 12.91
CA ALA A 60 -7.72 -11.41 13.72
C ALA A 60 -8.26 -10.95 15.10
N PRO A 61 -9.42 -11.50 15.55
CA PRO A 61 -10.09 -12.68 15.01
C PRO A 61 -10.96 -12.46 13.75
N ASP A 62 -11.10 -11.20 13.29
CA ASP A 62 -11.76 -10.92 12.02
C ASP A 62 -10.88 -11.43 10.85
N ARG A 63 -11.53 -12.10 9.89
CA ARG A 63 -10.88 -12.73 8.75
C ARG A 63 -11.37 -12.14 7.43
N HIS A 64 -10.76 -12.55 6.33
CA HIS A 64 -11.26 -12.23 5.00
C HIS A 64 -12.78 -12.55 4.90
N PRO A 65 -13.60 -11.64 4.32
CA PRO A 65 -13.21 -10.43 3.58
C PRO A 65 -13.09 -9.14 4.43
N ALA A 66 -13.20 -9.20 5.75
CA ALA A 66 -13.32 -8.02 6.62
C ALA A 66 -12.21 -6.96 6.42
N PRO A 67 -10.90 -7.28 6.38
CA PRO A 67 -9.88 -6.28 6.12
C PRO A 67 -10.02 -5.63 4.73
N LEU A 68 -10.40 -6.42 3.72
CA LEU A 68 -10.60 -5.92 2.36
C LEU A 68 -11.83 -5.01 2.25
N GLU A 69 -12.91 -5.33 2.97
CA GLU A 69 -14.09 -4.46 3.07
C GLU A 69 -13.71 -3.10 3.65
N ASP A 70 -12.99 -3.08 4.79
CA ASP A 70 -12.54 -1.84 5.44
C ASP A 70 -11.69 -0.99 4.49
N ALA A 71 -10.78 -1.62 3.75
CA ALA A 71 -9.91 -0.91 2.81
C ALA A 71 -10.70 -0.35 1.61
N LYS A 72 -11.65 -1.09 1.06
CA LYS A 72 -12.53 -0.61 -0.01
C LYS A 72 -13.45 0.52 0.45
N GLU A 73 -14.05 0.40 1.64
CA GLU A 73 -14.84 1.48 2.24
C GLU A 73 -14.02 2.76 2.41
N ALA A 74 -12.75 2.62 2.88
CA ALA A 74 -11.85 3.76 3.03
C ALA A 74 -11.53 4.42 1.67
N MET A 75 -11.23 3.64 0.62
CA MET A 75 -10.98 4.16 -0.72
C MET A 75 -12.17 4.95 -1.26
N LEU A 76 -13.37 4.40 -1.16
CA LEU A 76 -14.60 5.06 -1.58
C LEU A 76 -14.88 6.34 -0.78
N HIS A 77 -14.68 6.31 0.55
CA HIS A 77 -14.84 7.48 1.41
C HIS A 77 -13.87 8.61 1.05
N ILE A 78 -12.61 8.27 0.74
CA ILE A 78 -11.60 9.26 0.32
C ILE A 78 -12.02 9.90 -1.01
N ARG A 79 -12.45 9.11 -2.01
CA ARG A 79 -12.89 9.64 -3.31
C ARG A 79 -14.15 10.49 -3.22
N ASN A 80 -15.08 10.13 -2.32
CA ASN A 80 -16.35 10.86 -2.16
C ASN A 80 -16.21 12.21 -1.43
N GLY A 81 -15.01 12.51 -0.89
CA GLY A 81 -14.74 13.81 -0.25
C GLY A 81 -15.42 14.03 1.10
N GLU A 82 -15.99 12.98 1.71
CA GLU A 82 -16.73 13.07 2.99
C GLU A 82 -15.85 13.42 4.20
N HIS A 83 -14.52 13.42 4.03
CA HIS A 83 -13.50 13.72 5.06
C HIS A 83 -13.16 15.23 5.16
N GLY A 84 -13.69 16.07 4.28
CA GLY A 84 -13.53 17.54 4.32
C GLY A 84 -12.17 18.09 3.84
N LEU A 85 -11.24 17.25 3.35
CA LEU A 85 -9.99 17.69 2.73
C LEU A 85 -10.18 17.85 1.21
N PRO A 86 -9.46 18.78 0.55
CA PRO A 86 -9.52 18.97 -0.89
C PRO A 86 -8.71 17.89 -1.63
N VAL A 87 -9.26 16.67 -1.67
CA VAL A 87 -8.66 15.52 -2.38
C VAL A 87 -9.05 15.54 -3.85
N ASP A 88 -8.07 15.23 -4.72
CA ASP A 88 -8.32 14.93 -6.13
C ASP A 88 -8.80 13.47 -6.24
N ALA A 89 -10.07 13.29 -6.55
CA ALA A 89 -10.69 11.97 -6.62
C ALA A 89 -10.11 11.06 -7.73
N GLU A 90 -9.43 11.62 -8.72
CA GLU A 90 -8.75 10.87 -9.80
C GLU A 90 -7.31 10.47 -9.43
N ARG A 91 -6.83 10.86 -8.24
CA ARG A 91 -5.49 10.54 -7.74
C ARG A 91 -5.54 10.07 -6.29
N VAL A 92 -6.12 8.87 -6.08
CA VAL A 92 -6.18 8.20 -4.78
C VAL A 92 -5.43 6.88 -4.84
N GLY A 93 -4.25 6.84 -4.23
CA GLY A 93 -3.35 5.68 -4.20
C GLY A 93 -3.42 4.91 -2.89
N VAL A 94 -2.64 3.84 -2.82
CA VAL A 94 -2.46 3.03 -1.62
C VAL A 94 -0.99 2.81 -1.33
N LEU A 95 -0.62 2.81 -0.05
CA LEU A 95 0.70 2.40 0.44
C LEU A 95 0.52 1.35 1.51
N GLY A 96 1.21 0.21 1.36
CA GLY A 96 1.07 -0.88 2.32
C GLY A 96 2.39 -1.57 2.65
N PHE A 97 2.52 -2.02 3.90
CA PHE A 97 3.68 -2.70 4.45
C PHE A 97 3.36 -4.17 4.77
N SER A 98 4.21 -5.12 4.39
CA SER A 98 4.07 -6.52 4.81
C SER A 98 2.67 -7.08 4.52
N ALA A 99 1.91 -7.46 5.54
CA ALA A 99 0.50 -7.87 5.43
C ALA A 99 -0.41 -6.72 4.95
N GLY A 100 -0.14 -5.47 5.32
CA GLY A 100 -0.79 -4.28 4.73
C GLY A 100 -0.43 -4.09 3.26
N GLY A 101 0.78 -4.50 2.87
CA GLY A 101 1.20 -4.60 1.46
C GLY A 101 0.39 -5.65 0.69
N HIS A 102 0.06 -6.77 1.33
CA HIS A 102 -0.85 -7.76 0.77
C HIS A 102 -2.26 -7.16 0.55
N LEU A 103 -2.79 -6.49 1.56
CA LEU A 103 -4.09 -5.83 1.47
C LEU A 103 -4.11 -4.76 0.35
N ALA A 104 -3.03 -3.98 0.22
CA ALA A 104 -2.85 -3.01 -0.85
C ALA A 104 -2.83 -3.69 -2.24
N ALA A 105 -2.05 -4.77 -2.39
CA ALA A 105 -1.96 -5.50 -3.63
C ALA A 105 -3.30 -6.17 -4.03
N THR A 106 -4.07 -6.68 -3.05
CA THR A 106 -5.41 -7.23 -3.31
C THR A 106 -6.43 -6.16 -3.71
N LEU A 107 -6.32 -4.94 -3.19
CA LEU A 107 -7.08 -3.79 -3.71
C LEU A 107 -6.73 -3.51 -5.18
N CYS A 108 -5.44 -3.48 -5.51
CA CYS A 108 -4.94 -3.18 -6.87
C CYS A 108 -5.35 -4.25 -7.89
N THR A 109 -5.47 -5.51 -7.47
CA THR A 109 -5.93 -6.61 -8.34
C THR A 109 -7.46 -6.77 -8.32
N ALA A 110 -8.18 -5.83 -7.70
CA ALA A 110 -9.64 -5.79 -7.64
C ALA A 110 -10.26 -7.06 -7.02
N ALA A 111 -9.60 -7.64 -6.00
CA ALA A 111 -10.13 -8.82 -5.31
C ALA A 111 -11.56 -8.56 -4.79
N ALA A 112 -12.42 -9.57 -4.94
CA ALA A 112 -13.83 -9.43 -4.59
C ALA A 112 -14.08 -9.67 -3.10
N THR A 113 -15.01 -8.88 -2.53
CA THR A 113 -15.56 -9.08 -1.18
C THR A 113 -16.84 -9.88 -1.20
N GLY A 114 -17.49 -9.96 -2.36
CA GLY A 114 -18.85 -10.48 -2.53
C GLY A 114 -19.94 -9.45 -2.21
N LYS A 115 -19.56 -8.19 -1.94
CA LYS A 115 -20.50 -7.08 -1.71
C LYS A 115 -20.47 -6.14 -2.92
N PRO A 116 -21.53 -6.08 -3.75
CA PRO A 116 -21.54 -5.28 -4.97
C PRO A 116 -21.19 -3.81 -4.77
N ASP A 117 -21.62 -3.20 -3.66
CA ASP A 117 -21.35 -1.80 -3.35
C ASP A 117 -19.86 -1.53 -3.10
N LEU A 118 -19.12 -2.52 -2.60
CA LEU A 118 -17.68 -2.45 -2.34
C LEU A 118 -16.85 -2.97 -3.53
N ASP A 119 -17.40 -3.90 -4.31
CA ASP A 119 -16.75 -4.45 -5.51
C ASP A 119 -16.91 -3.48 -6.71
N ASN A 120 -16.72 -2.20 -6.40
CA ASN A 120 -16.84 -1.07 -7.31
C ASN A 120 -15.45 -0.69 -7.86
N PRO A 121 -15.29 -0.42 -9.17
CA PRO A 121 -14.03 0.06 -9.74
C PRO A 121 -13.44 1.29 -9.04
N ALA A 122 -14.27 2.16 -8.48
CA ALA A 122 -13.82 3.33 -7.72
C ALA A 122 -13.09 2.96 -6.39
N ALA A 123 -13.20 1.74 -5.92
CA ALA A 123 -12.43 1.24 -4.79
C ALA A 123 -11.01 0.80 -5.16
N VAL A 124 -10.69 0.71 -6.47
CA VAL A 124 -9.35 0.38 -6.95
C VAL A 124 -8.47 1.64 -6.90
N PRO A 125 -7.24 1.55 -6.34
CA PRO A 125 -6.31 2.68 -6.30
C PRO A 125 -5.82 3.07 -7.70
N ASP A 126 -5.32 4.31 -7.85
CA ASP A 126 -4.71 4.79 -9.10
C ASP A 126 -3.20 4.53 -9.18
N LEU A 127 -2.56 4.26 -8.04
CA LEU A 127 -1.19 3.73 -7.93
C LEU A 127 -0.99 2.99 -6.61
N SER A 128 0.11 2.24 -6.51
CA SER A 128 0.49 1.57 -5.27
C SER A 128 1.96 1.76 -4.90
N VAL A 129 2.22 1.83 -3.60
CA VAL A 129 3.55 1.74 -2.99
C VAL A 129 3.54 0.52 -2.08
N LEU A 130 4.36 -0.47 -2.37
CA LEU A 130 4.40 -1.74 -1.67
C LEU A 130 5.76 -1.94 -1.00
N CYS A 131 5.76 -2.01 0.32
CA CYS A 131 6.95 -2.10 1.14
C CYS A 131 7.06 -3.52 1.69
N TYR A 132 8.09 -4.28 1.26
CA TYR A 132 8.30 -5.70 1.63
C TYR A 132 6.99 -6.48 1.73
N PRO A 133 6.13 -6.41 0.69
CA PRO A 133 4.78 -6.93 0.76
C PRO A 133 4.76 -8.46 0.83
N VAL A 134 3.82 -9.01 1.57
CA VAL A 134 3.29 -10.33 1.24
C VAL A 134 2.51 -10.16 -0.07
N ALA A 135 2.83 -10.88 -1.11
CA ALA A 135 2.10 -10.82 -2.39
C ALA A 135 1.46 -12.17 -2.72
N SER A 136 2.12 -13.25 -2.35
CA SER A 136 1.66 -14.62 -2.55
C SER A 136 1.15 -15.25 -1.26
N LEU A 137 0.02 -15.94 -1.34
CA LEU A 137 -0.48 -16.83 -0.31
C LEU A 137 -0.32 -18.32 -0.71
N THR A 138 0.25 -18.58 -1.89
CA THR A 138 0.46 -19.92 -2.44
C THR A 138 1.94 -20.33 -2.45
N HIS A 139 2.84 -19.41 -2.81
CA HIS A 139 4.29 -19.66 -2.92
C HIS A 139 5.05 -18.81 -1.90
N GLU A 140 5.90 -19.45 -1.10
CA GLU A 140 6.73 -18.76 -0.09
C GLU A 140 5.93 -17.75 0.75
N ALA A 141 4.70 -18.17 1.08
CA ALA A 141 3.74 -17.36 1.81
C ALA A 141 4.18 -17.16 3.26
N HIS A 142 3.96 -15.97 3.79
CA HIS A 142 4.07 -15.73 5.23
C HIS A 142 2.93 -16.44 5.96
N GLN A 143 3.22 -17.63 6.53
CA GLN A 143 2.20 -18.53 7.10
C GLN A 143 1.36 -17.88 8.20
N GLY A 144 1.96 -17.00 9.01
CA GLY A 144 1.22 -16.23 10.02
C GLY A 144 0.13 -15.34 9.41
N SER A 145 0.42 -14.67 8.28
CA SER A 145 -0.59 -13.87 7.56
C SER A 145 -1.71 -14.75 7.00
N VAL A 146 -1.37 -15.92 6.44
CA VAL A 146 -2.37 -16.86 5.92
C VAL A 146 -3.31 -17.32 7.04
N ALA A 147 -2.76 -17.79 8.16
CA ALA A 147 -3.53 -18.31 9.29
C ALA A 147 -4.45 -17.22 9.90
N ASN A 148 -3.91 -16.01 10.11
CA ASN A 148 -4.67 -14.91 10.70
C ASN A 148 -5.79 -14.41 9.77
N LEU A 149 -5.50 -14.31 8.46
CA LEU A 149 -6.46 -13.81 7.48
C LEU A 149 -7.51 -14.84 7.09
N LEU A 150 -7.12 -16.12 6.94
CA LEU A 150 -7.96 -17.16 6.32
C LEU A 150 -8.26 -18.33 7.24
N GLY A 151 -7.55 -18.49 8.35
CA GLY A 151 -7.62 -19.66 9.23
C GLY A 151 -6.62 -20.76 8.86
N ASP A 152 -6.73 -21.91 9.57
CA ASP A 152 -5.70 -22.94 9.54
C ASP A 152 -5.72 -23.82 8.28
N ALA A 153 -6.84 -23.92 7.59
CA ALA A 153 -7.00 -24.77 6.40
C ALA A 153 -7.83 -24.06 5.31
N PRO A 154 -7.35 -22.95 4.74
CA PRO A 154 -8.10 -22.23 3.72
C PRO A 154 -8.18 -23.03 2.42
N PRO A 155 -9.30 -22.92 1.67
CA PRO A 155 -9.41 -23.54 0.36
C PRO A 155 -8.32 -23.00 -0.61
N SER A 156 -7.73 -23.89 -1.42
CA SER A 156 -6.71 -23.50 -2.39
C SER A 156 -7.19 -22.42 -3.38
N ALA A 157 -8.46 -22.47 -3.77
CA ALA A 157 -9.06 -21.46 -4.62
C ALA A 157 -9.03 -20.05 -3.99
N LEU A 158 -9.22 -19.95 -2.67
CA LEU A 158 -9.16 -18.68 -1.95
C LEU A 158 -7.70 -18.17 -1.85
N LEU A 159 -6.74 -19.06 -1.59
CA LEU A 159 -5.32 -18.73 -1.63
C LEU A 159 -4.92 -18.16 -2.99
N THR A 160 -5.34 -18.81 -4.08
CA THR A 160 -5.08 -18.33 -5.44
C THR A 160 -5.77 -16.99 -5.72
N ALA A 161 -7.03 -16.84 -5.32
CA ALA A 161 -7.78 -15.59 -5.54
C ALA A 161 -7.19 -14.38 -4.80
N LEU A 162 -6.49 -14.62 -3.69
CA LEU A 162 -5.85 -13.58 -2.87
C LEU A 162 -4.33 -13.53 -3.04
N SER A 163 -3.73 -14.32 -3.94
CA SER A 163 -2.33 -14.18 -4.35
C SER A 163 -2.24 -13.13 -5.45
N ALA A 164 -1.79 -11.93 -5.08
CA ALA A 164 -1.87 -10.76 -5.97
C ALA A 164 -1.10 -10.98 -7.28
N GLU A 165 0.05 -11.65 -7.25
CA GLU A 165 0.88 -11.95 -8.42
C GLU A 165 0.17 -12.84 -9.45
N LEU A 166 -0.84 -13.59 -9.03
CA LEU A 166 -1.65 -14.46 -9.90
C LEU A 166 -2.87 -13.74 -10.51
N ASN A 167 -3.20 -12.55 -10.01
CA ASN A 167 -4.41 -11.81 -10.36
C ASN A 167 -4.14 -10.46 -11.03
N VAL A 168 -2.89 -10.20 -11.43
CA VAL A 168 -2.51 -9.00 -12.17
C VAL A 168 -3.18 -9.00 -13.55
N THR A 169 -3.69 -7.85 -13.95
CA THR A 169 -4.29 -7.59 -15.26
C THR A 169 -3.72 -6.29 -15.84
N PRO A 170 -3.93 -6.00 -17.15
CA PRO A 170 -3.55 -4.70 -17.71
C PRO A 170 -4.23 -3.47 -17.07
N ARG A 171 -5.24 -3.70 -16.22
CA ARG A 171 -5.92 -2.63 -15.45
C ARG A 171 -5.40 -2.48 -14.03
N THR A 172 -4.48 -3.34 -13.60
CA THR A 172 -3.79 -3.18 -12.31
C THR A 172 -2.99 -1.88 -12.32
N PRO A 173 -3.06 -1.04 -11.28
CA PRO A 173 -2.38 0.25 -11.28
C PRO A 173 -0.86 0.13 -11.23
N PRO A 174 -0.12 1.18 -11.66
CA PRO A 174 1.34 1.26 -11.52
C PRO A 174 1.80 1.07 -10.09
N ALA A 175 2.98 0.45 -9.91
CA ALA A 175 3.50 0.13 -8.59
C ALA A 175 4.95 0.58 -8.39
N PHE A 176 5.24 1.16 -7.23
CA PHE A 176 6.56 1.23 -6.64
C PHE A 176 6.69 0.15 -5.58
N ILE A 177 7.75 -0.65 -5.64
CA ILE A 177 7.95 -1.81 -4.77
C ILE A 177 9.37 -1.76 -4.21
N TRP A 178 9.53 -2.06 -2.92
CA TRP A 178 10.87 -2.28 -2.38
C TRP A 178 10.90 -3.42 -1.38
N HIS A 179 12.08 -4.06 -1.25
CA HIS A 179 12.31 -5.20 -0.38
C HIS A 179 13.79 -5.29 -0.01
N THR A 180 14.13 -6.08 1.00
CA THR A 180 15.49 -6.50 1.30
C THR A 180 15.70 -7.96 0.93
N ALA A 181 16.86 -8.30 0.39
CA ALA A 181 17.12 -9.64 -0.15
C ALA A 181 17.24 -10.71 0.94
N ASP A 182 17.62 -10.31 2.14
CA ASP A 182 17.80 -11.14 3.33
C ASP A 182 16.62 -11.11 4.31
N ASP A 183 15.44 -10.66 3.86
CA ASP A 183 14.22 -10.69 4.67
C ASP A 183 13.84 -12.13 5.02
N GLU A 184 14.00 -12.49 6.30
CA GLU A 184 13.72 -13.85 6.80
C GLU A 184 12.22 -14.10 7.08
N ALA A 185 11.41 -13.06 7.17
CA ALA A 185 9.98 -13.19 7.48
C ALA A 185 9.11 -13.29 6.22
N VAL A 186 9.38 -12.45 5.24
CA VAL A 186 8.69 -12.45 3.94
C VAL A 186 9.74 -12.54 2.84
N PRO A 187 9.90 -13.69 2.18
CA PRO A 187 10.89 -13.85 1.12
C PRO A 187 10.74 -12.81 0.01
N VAL A 188 11.87 -12.25 -0.45
CA VAL A 188 11.94 -11.23 -1.51
C VAL A 188 11.27 -11.67 -2.82
N SER A 189 11.14 -12.97 -3.03
CA SER A 189 10.39 -13.56 -4.15
C SER A 189 8.94 -13.06 -4.26
N ASN A 190 8.31 -12.68 -3.15
CA ASN A 190 6.99 -12.04 -3.16
C ASN A 190 7.00 -10.78 -4.02
N SER A 191 7.94 -9.88 -3.80
CA SER A 191 8.12 -8.64 -4.58
C SER A 191 8.56 -8.91 -6.02
N LEU A 192 9.52 -9.83 -6.21
CA LEU A 192 10.01 -10.20 -7.53
C LEU A 192 8.91 -10.79 -8.42
N ASN A 193 8.10 -11.70 -7.90
CA ASN A 193 7.01 -12.34 -8.64
C ASN A 193 5.89 -11.34 -8.97
N TYR A 194 5.53 -10.46 -8.04
CA TYR A 194 4.51 -9.44 -8.30
C TYR A 194 4.99 -8.44 -9.36
N ALA A 195 6.22 -7.93 -9.26
CA ALA A 195 6.81 -7.03 -10.25
C ALA A 195 6.89 -7.70 -11.64
N ARG A 196 7.29 -8.98 -11.70
CA ARG A 196 7.30 -9.75 -12.95
C ARG A 196 5.91 -9.86 -13.57
N ALA A 197 4.87 -10.10 -12.76
CA ALA A 197 3.50 -10.17 -13.22
C ALA A 197 3.01 -8.83 -13.77
N LEU A 198 3.31 -7.72 -13.09
CA LEU A 198 3.00 -6.37 -13.57
C LEU A 198 3.65 -6.09 -14.93
N ILE A 199 4.95 -6.33 -15.05
CA ILE A 199 5.71 -6.12 -16.31
C ILE A 199 5.14 -6.99 -17.44
N ALA A 200 4.82 -8.27 -17.17
CA ALA A 200 4.22 -9.17 -18.13
C ALA A 200 2.83 -8.72 -18.62
N ALA A 201 2.07 -8.03 -17.75
CA ALA A 201 0.78 -7.42 -18.08
C ALA A 201 0.89 -6.02 -18.73
N GLY A 202 2.10 -5.51 -18.96
CA GLY A 202 2.33 -4.19 -19.51
C GLY A 202 2.07 -3.04 -18.53
N VAL A 203 2.02 -3.33 -17.22
CA VAL A 203 1.82 -2.34 -16.16
C VAL A 203 3.16 -1.78 -15.70
N PRO A 204 3.32 -0.45 -15.60
CA PRO A 204 4.56 0.15 -15.10
C PRO A 204 4.85 -0.27 -13.67
N ALA A 205 6.07 -0.76 -13.42
CA ALA A 205 6.54 -1.15 -12.11
C ALA A 205 7.98 -0.70 -11.90
N GLU A 206 8.27 -0.11 -10.72
CA GLU A 206 9.62 0.22 -10.26
C GLU A 206 9.92 -0.62 -9.03
N LEU A 207 10.95 -1.47 -9.09
CA LEU A 207 11.34 -2.39 -8.02
C LEU A 207 12.76 -2.08 -7.54
N HIS A 208 12.91 -1.93 -6.23
CA HIS A 208 14.19 -1.79 -5.55
C HIS A 208 14.41 -2.94 -4.57
N VAL A 209 15.51 -3.67 -4.74
CA VAL A 209 15.92 -4.72 -3.82
C VAL A 209 17.24 -4.30 -3.17
N PHE A 210 17.21 -4.10 -1.86
CA PHE A 210 18.41 -3.79 -1.08
C PHE A 210 19.04 -5.08 -0.58
N PRO A 211 20.38 -5.19 -0.53
CA PRO A 211 21.07 -6.44 -0.16
C PRO A 211 20.71 -6.92 1.25
N GLU A 212 20.61 -5.99 2.22
CA GLU A 212 20.50 -6.29 3.63
C GLU A 212 19.42 -5.44 4.31
N GLY A 213 18.73 -6.01 5.30
CA GLY A 213 17.78 -5.33 6.15
C GLY A 213 16.70 -6.26 6.70
N ARG A 214 16.47 -6.20 8.02
CA ARG A 214 15.41 -7.00 8.64
C ARG A 214 14.02 -6.65 8.11
N HIS A 215 13.07 -7.54 8.26
CA HIS A 215 11.66 -7.26 7.99
C HIS A 215 11.10 -6.13 8.89
N GLY A 216 10.15 -5.35 8.35
CA GLY A 216 9.39 -4.37 9.15
C GLY A 216 10.17 -3.11 9.47
N LEU A 217 10.91 -2.55 8.52
CA LEU A 217 11.72 -1.34 8.70
C LEU A 217 10.92 -0.04 8.69
N GLY A 218 9.68 -0.04 8.19
CA GLY A 218 8.88 1.20 8.05
C GLY A 218 9.58 2.23 7.16
N LEU A 219 9.81 3.43 7.65
CA LEU A 219 10.57 4.46 6.92
C LEU A 219 12.07 4.13 6.80
N ALA A 220 12.54 3.07 7.45
CA ALA A 220 13.95 2.64 7.45
C ALA A 220 14.94 3.76 7.84
N ALA A 221 14.53 4.66 8.73
CA ALA A 221 15.35 5.78 9.16
C ALA A 221 16.66 5.29 9.82
N GLY A 222 17.80 5.76 9.31
CA GLY A 222 19.13 5.36 9.81
C GLY A 222 19.68 4.07 9.21
N GLU A 223 18.93 3.36 8.36
CA GLU A 223 19.41 2.18 7.64
C GLU A 223 20.15 2.61 6.35
N PRO A 224 21.45 2.32 6.19
CA PRO A 224 22.27 2.87 5.11
C PRO A 224 21.79 2.51 3.70
N GLY A 225 21.28 1.31 3.50
CA GLY A 225 20.75 0.84 2.21
C GLY A 225 19.26 1.13 2.08
N PRO A 226 18.42 0.41 2.87
CA PRO A 226 16.96 0.51 2.78
C PRO A 226 16.43 1.94 3.02
N GLY A 227 17.08 2.77 3.85
CA GLY A 227 16.66 4.15 4.10
C GLY A 227 16.53 5.03 2.87
N GLN A 228 17.14 4.64 1.75
CA GLN A 228 17.03 5.34 0.48
C GLN A 228 15.65 5.19 -0.18
N TRP A 229 14.84 4.19 0.22
CA TRP A 229 13.56 3.92 -0.43
C TRP A 229 12.62 5.11 -0.41
N THR A 230 12.63 5.91 0.67
CA THR A 230 11.76 7.09 0.80
C THR A 230 12.09 8.15 -0.25
N SER A 231 13.37 8.39 -0.52
CA SER A 231 13.82 9.34 -1.55
C SER A 231 13.53 8.81 -2.96
N LEU A 232 13.73 7.53 -3.20
CA LEU A 232 13.43 6.88 -4.48
C LEU A 232 11.92 6.92 -4.76
N CYS A 233 11.10 6.60 -3.78
CA CYS A 233 9.64 6.67 -3.87
C CYS A 233 9.15 8.11 -4.08
N ALA A 234 9.71 9.09 -3.35
CA ALA A 234 9.38 10.51 -3.55
C ALA A 234 9.67 10.96 -4.98
N ALA A 235 10.83 10.59 -5.54
CA ALA A 235 11.17 10.87 -6.92
C ALA A 235 10.23 10.18 -7.92
N TRP A 236 9.82 8.93 -7.64
CA TRP A 236 8.84 8.21 -8.45
C TRP A 236 7.46 8.89 -8.42
N LEU A 237 6.96 9.25 -7.22
CA LEU A 237 5.69 9.98 -7.04
C LEU A 237 5.72 11.34 -7.75
N GLN A 238 6.88 12.03 -7.75
CA GLN A 238 7.06 13.29 -8.47
C GLN A 238 6.98 13.10 -9.98
N ARG A 239 7.66 12.08 -10.55
CA ARG A 239 7.57 11.75 -11.99
C ARG A 239 6.14 11.37 -12.40
N ALA A 240 5.39 10.75 -11.50
CA ALA A 240 3.98 10.42 -11.72
C ALA A 240 3.02 11.62 -11.53
N GLY A 241 3.50 12.80 -11.15
CA GLY A 241 2.69 13.99 -10.93
C GLY A 241 1.89 14.00 -9.61
N TRP A 242 2.33 13.19 -8.63
CA TRP A 242 1.67 13.07 -7.32
C TRP A 242 2.29 13.95 -6.23
N ALA A 243 3.59 14.17 -6.28
CA ALA A 243 4.30 15.06 -5.36
C ALA A 243 4.72 16.34 -6.07
N GLY A 244 4.73 17.47 -5.33
CA GLY A 244 5.31 18.71 -5.82
C GLY A 244 6.84 18.59 -5.97
N SER A 245 7.45 19.45 -6.79
CA SER A 245 8.91 19.58 -6.76
C SER A 245 9.33 19.95 -5.33
N PRO A 246 10.43 19.37 -4.79
CA PRO A 246 10.97 19.85 -3.52
C PRO A 246 11.17 21.35 -3.67
N THR A 247 10.60 22.15 -2.77
CA THR A 247 10.88 23.58 -2.72
C THR A 247 12.38 23.71 -2.54
N GLY A 248 13.05 24.12 -3.61
CA GLY A 248 14.50 24.25 -3.64
C GLY A 248 14.93 25.11 -2.47
N THR A 249 15.82 24.62 -1.64
CA THR A 249 16.77 25.47 -0.94
C THR A 249 17.43 26.31 -2.03
N ALA A 250 17.04 27.59 -2.09
CA ALA A 250 17.74 28.56 -2.94
C ALA A 250 19.22 28.38 -2.63
N ALA A 251 19.98 27.91 -3.62
CA ALA A 251 21.42 28.00 -3.59
C ALA A 251 21.71 29.49 -3.54
N GLY A 252 22.05 29.98 -2.35
CA GLY A 252 22.62 31.31 -2.18
C GLY A 252 23.96 31.37 -2.93
N ASN A 253 24.02 32.25 -3.88
CA ASN A 253 25.28 32.73 -4.47
C ASN A 253 26.19 33.32 -3.40
#